data_db4e1a7355752bf1679438dab20ca778
#
_entry.id   db4e1a7355752bf1679438dab20ca778
#
_cell.length_a   1.000
_cell.length_b   1.000
_cell.length_c   1.000
_cell.angle_alpha   90.00
_cell.angle_beta   90.00
_cell.angle_gamma   90.00
#
_symmetry.space_group_name_H-M   'P 1'
#
loop_
_entity.id
_entity.type
_entity.pdbx_description
1 polymer ?
#
loop_
_entity_poly.entity_id
_entity_poly.type
_entity_poly.pdbx_seq_one_letter_code
_entity_poly.pdbx_strand_id
1 'polypeptide(L)'
;MEEVIANNFKHNRARLFEGVVKPGKRVESDSHMILVGDVMEGAEICAVGNIVVFGRLMGNAIAGAGGSRDAYILALDFDAKNVAIADVFRENPEYVHGGTNKAILMNNEIFIEEFLVNI
;
A
#
# COMPACT_ATOMS: atom_id res chain seq x y z
N MET A 1 -15.16 27.50 -4.56
CA MET A 1 -14.97 26.45 -5.57
C MET A 1 -13.52 25.94 -5.65
N GLU A 2 -12.57 26.81 -5.85
CA GLU A 2 -11.16 26.42 -5.91
C GLU A 2 -10.66 25.80 -4.62
N GLU A 3 -11.07 26.35 -3.49
CA GLU A 3 -10.67 25.82 -2.21
C GLU A 3 -11.19 24.40 -1.99
N VAL A 4 -12.43 24.13 -2.39
CA VAL A 4 -13.02 22.80 -2.30
C VAL A 4 -12.28 21.84 -3.24
N ILE A 5 -11.98 22.29 -4.44
CA ILE A 5 -11.21 21.49 -5.41
C ILE A 5 -9.82 21.21 -4.87
N ALA A 6 -9.15 22.21 -4.29
CA ALA A 6 -7.82 22.06 -3.71
C ALA A 6 -7.82 21.05 -2.56
N ASN A 7 -8.83 21.08 -1.69
CA ASN A 7 -8.95 20.13 -0.61
C ASN A 7 -9.19 18.71 -1.10
N ASN A 8 -10.10 18.53 -2.07
CA ASN A 8 -10.34 17.25 -2.67
C ASN A 8 -9.09 16.73 -3.38
N PHE A 9 -8.40 17.62 -4.07
CA PHE A 9 -7.17 17.29 -4.76
C PHE A 9 -6.09 16.85 -3.76
N LYS A 10 -6.00 17.53 -2.63
CA LYS A 10 -5.06 17.17 -1.58
C LYS A 10 -5.32 15.78 -1.02
N HIS A 11 -6.59 15.42 -0.79
CA HIS A 11 -6.97 14.11 -0.27
C HIS A 11 -6.81 13.00 -1.32
N ASN A 12 -6.86 13.33 -2.60
CA ASN A 12 -6.72 12.38 -3.69
C ASN A 12 -5.33 12.43 -4.33
N ARG A 13 -4.43 13.18 -3.74
CA ARG A 13 -3.08 13.33 -4.26
C ARG A 13 -2.29 12.07 -4.03
N ALA A 14 -1.46 11.72 -5.00
CA ALA A 14 -0.52 10.61 -4.88
C ALA A 14 0.90 11.15 -5.04
N ARG A 15 1.81 10.68 -4.21
CA ARG A 15 3.23 10.94 -4.36
C ARG A 15 3.85 9.79 -5.09
N LEU A 16 4.66 10.12 -6.09
CA LEU A 16 5.39 9.14 -6.89
C LEU A 16 6.83 9.03 -6.37
N PHE A 17 7.23 7.81 -6.07
CA PHE A 17 8.59 7.47 -5.69
C PHE A 17 9.14 6.48 -6.73
N GLU A 18 10.42 6.59 -7.04
CA GLU A 18 11.07 5.70 -8.00
C GLU A 18 12.34 5.14 -7.38
N GLY A 19 12.53 3.84 -7.50
CA GLY A 19 13.72 3.17 -7.03
C GLY A 19 13.43 2.06 -6.05
N VAL A 20 14.48 1.45 -5.55
CA VAL A 20 14.41 0.33 -4.60
C VAL A 20 14.48 0.86 -3.17
N VAL A 21 13.53 0.42 -2.34
CA VAL A 21 13.58 0.71 -0.90
C VAL A 21 14.38 -0.43 -0.25
N LYS A 22 15.59 -0.09 0.19
CA LYS A 22 16.54 -1.07 0.73
C LYS A 22 16.23 -1.40 2.19
N PRO A 23 16.72 -2.56 2.68
CA PRO A 23 16.54 -2.93 4.08
C PRO A 23 16.96 -1.82 5.04
N GLY A 24 16.17 -1.59 6.08
CA GLY A 24 16.40 -0.54 7.06
C GLY A 24 15.91 0.83 6.67
N LYS A 25 15.39 0.98 5.44
CA LYS A 25 14.86 2.27 4.97
C LYS A 25 13.34 2.29 5.11
N ARG A 26 12.82 3.50 5.30
CA ARG A 26 11.39 3.77 5.42
C ARG A 26 11.02 4.92 4.51
N VAL A 27 9.98 4.74 3.70
CA VAL A 27 9.43 5.79 2.84
C VAL A 27 8.02 6.08 3.30
N GLU A 28 7.70 7.35 3.45
CA GLU A 28 6.38 7.80 3.91
C GLU A 28 5.74 8.77 2.93
N SER A 29 4.41 8.69 2.83
CA SER A 29 3.60 9.66 2.10
C SER A 29 2.46 10.13 2.98
N ASP A 30 2.19 11.43 2.98
CA ASP A 30 1.04 12.03 3.65
C ASP A 30 -0.24 11.98 2.80
N SER A 31 -0.18 11.27 1.70
CA SER A 31 -1.28 11.06 0.77
C SER A 31 -1.22 9.61 0.26
N HIS A 32 -1.69 9.36 -0.96
CA HIS A 32 -1.46 8.07 -1.60
C HIS A 32 0.00 7.94 -2.00
N MET A 33 0.46 6.71 -2.11
CA MET A 33 1.82 6.39 -2.54
C MET A 33 1.78 5.54 -3.80
N ILE A 34 2.55 5.95 -4.80
CA ILE A 34 2.86 5.12 -5.96
C ILE A 34 4.37 4.93 -5.95
N LEU A 35 4.81 3.69 -5.83
CA LEU A 35 6.23 3.36 -5.85
C LEU A 35 6.53 2.53 -7.10
N VAL A 36 7.41 3.05 -7.94
CA VAL A 36 7.92 2.33 -9.10
C VAL A 36 9.26 1.75 -8.71
N GLY A 37 9.26 0.49 -8.34
CA GLY A 37 10.44 -0.19 -7.82
C GLY A 37 10.05 -1.27 -6.83
N ASP A 38 11.04 -1.81 -6.13
CA ASP A 38 10.86 -2.90 -5.18
C ASP A 38 10.99 -2.41 -3.74
N VAL A 39 10.26 -3.05 -2.85
CA VAL A 39 10.41 -2.87 -1.40
C VAL A 39 11.04 -4.15 -0.87
N MET A 40 12.30 -4.06 -0.46
CA MET A 40 13.05 -5.23 -0.02
C MET A 40 12.63 -5.65 1.38
N GLU A 41 12.89 -6.91 1.71
CA GLU A 41 12.67 -7.41 3.07
C GLU A 41 13.50 -6.57 4.04
N GLY A 42 12.88 -6.14 5.15
CA GLY A 42 13.51 -5.23 6.10
C GLY A 42 13.27 -3.76 5.80
N ALA A 43 12.67 -3.43 4.66
CA ALA A 43 12.24 -2.08 4.33
C ALA A 43 10.78 -1.88 4.69
N GLU A 44 10.36 -0.63 4.82
CA GLU A 44 8.99 -0.28 5.17
C GLU A 44 8.49 0.89 4.34
N ILE A 45 7.26 0.79 3.88
CA ILE A 45 6.56 1.91 3.23
C ILE A 45 5.27 2.19 3.99
N CYS A 46 4.93 3.48 4.10
CA CYS A 46 3.78 3.93 4.87
C CYS A 46 3.09 5.08 4.16
N ALA A 47 1.79 4.99 4.01
CA ALA A 47 1.00 6.06 3.39
C ALA A 47 -0.26 6.34 4.21
N VAL A 48 -0.66 7.59 4.25
CA VAL A 48 -1.95 7.99 4.83
C VAL A 48 -3.10 7.45 4.00
N GLY A 49 -2.91 7.37 2.67
CA GLY A 49 -3.88 6.80 1.74
C GLY A 49 -3.52 5.40 1.28
N ASN A 50 -3.79 5.14 0.02
CA ASN A 50 -3.52 3.86 -0.63
C ASN A 50 -2.05 3.72 -1.02
N ILE A 51 -1.61 2.48 -1.18
CA ILE A 51 -0.27 2.16 -1.67
C ILE A 51 -0.39 1.32 -2.94
N VAL A 52 0.33 1.74 -3.98
CA VAL A 52 0.48 0.96 -5.21
C VAL A 52 1.98 0.79 -5.47
N VAL A 53 2.42 -0.46 -5.57
CA VAL A 53 3.81 -0.80 -5.86
C VAL A 53 3.90 -1.44 -7.23
N PHE A 54 4.54 -0.73 -8.16
CA PHE A 54 4.89 -1.27 -9.47
C PHE A 54 6.24 -1.96 -9.34
N GLY A 55 6.19 -3.17 -8.80
CA GLY A 55 7.35 -3.97 -8.50
C GLY A 55 7.02 -5.02 -7.45
N ARG A 56 8.05 -5.50 -6.77
CA ARG A 56 7.91 -6.51 -5.73
C ARG A 56 7.81 -5.85 -4.36
N LEU A 57 6.81 -6.25 -3.61
CA LEU A 57 6.64 -5.82 -2.22
C LEU A 57 7.04 -6.99 -1.32
N MET A 58 8.25 -6.96 -0.79
CA MET A 58 8.79 -8.02 0.07
C MET A 58 8.91 -7.59 1.54
N GLY A 59 8.87 -6.29 1.78
CA GLY A 59 8.98 -5.74 3.14
C GLY A 59 7.63 -5.49 3.77
N ASN A 60 7.56 -4.44 4.58
CA ASN A 60 6.35 -4.06 5.29
C ASN A 60 5.65 -2.91 4.60
N ALA A 61 4.31 -2.92 4.61
CA ALA A 61 3.52 -1.86 4.04
C ALA A 61 2.37 -1.49 4.97
N ILE A 62 2.20 -0.18 5.19
CA ILE A 62 1.16 0.38 6.05
C ILE A 62 0.36 1.38 5.22
N ALA A 63 -0.88 1.07 4.90
CA ALA A 63 -1.79 1.97 4.22
C ALA A 63 -2.82 2.50 5.19
N GLY A 64 -3.44 3.62 4.86
CA GLY A 64 -4.46 4.22 5.71
C GLY A 64 -3.93 4.62 7.07
N ALA A 65 -2.68 5.09 7.14
CA ALA A 65 -2.02 5.41 8.40
C ALA A 65 -2.75 6.49 9.21
N GLY A 66 -3.56 7.32 8.54
CA GLY A 66 -4.39 8.32 9.19
C GLY A 66 -5.73 7.80 9.70
N GLY A 67 -5.99 6.50 9.59
CA GLY A 67 -7.23 5.87 10.04
C GLY A 67 -8.21 5.49 8.93
N SER A 68 -7.83 5.65 7.67
CA SER A 68 -8.70 5.29 6.54
C SER A 68 -8.80 3.78 6.41
N ARG A 69 -9.98 3.24 6.68
CA ARG A 69 -10.24 1.80 6.60
C ARG A 69 -10.55 1.33 5.18
N ASP A 70 -10.76 2.27 4.27
CA ASP A 70 -10.98 1.98 2.85
C ASP A 70 -9.67 1.93 2.05
N ALA A 71 -8.55 2.20 2.70
CA ALA A 71 -7.25 2.15 2.05
C ALA A 71 -6.89 0.73 1.65
N TYR A 72 -6.07 0.62 0.60
CA TYR A 72 -5.62 -0.68 0.11
C TYR A 72 -4.14 -0.64 -0.22
N ILE A 73 -3.57 -1.83 -0.36
CA ILE A 73 -2.19 -2.03 -0.79
C ILE A 73 -2.22 -2.94 -2.01
N LEU A 74 -1.71 -2.44 -3.13
CA LEU A 74 -1.65 -3.17 -4.39
C LEU A 74 -0.19 -3.30 -4.79
N ALA A 75 0.25 -4.49 -5.19
CA ALA A 75 1.58 -4.70 -5.72
C ALA A 75 1.54 -5.68 -6.88
N LEU A 76 2.41 -5.45 -7.87
CA LEU A 76 2.51 -6.35 -9.03
C LEU A 76 2.98 -7.74 -8.62
N ASP A 77 3.91 -7.78 -7.64
CA ASP A 77 4.36 -9.03 -7.05
C ASP A 77 4.26 -8.85 -5.53
N PHE A 78 3.15 -9.32 -4.98
CA PHE A 78 2.81 -9.11 -3.57
C PHE A 78 3.41 -10.24 -2.75
N ASP A 79 4.45 -9.94 -2.00
CA ASP A 79 5.15 -10.90 -1.15
C ASP A 79 5.50 -10.25 0.19
N ALA A 80 4.59 -9.44 0.70
CA ALA A 80 4.80 -8.64 1.89
C ALA A 80 5.00 -9.49 3.14
N LYS A 81 5.95 -9.09 3.96
CA LYS A 81 6.22 -9.74 5.24
C LYS A 81 5.13 -9.40 6.25
N ASN A 82 4.76 -8.14 6.31
CA ASN A 82 3.70 -7.65 7.19
C ASN A 82 2.94 -6.55 6.50
N VAL A 83 1.65 -6.48 6.75
CA VAL A 83 0.81 -5.41 6.22
C VAL A 83 -0.06 -4.83 7.33
N ALA A 84 -0.36 -3.55 7.20
CA ALA A 84 -1.33 -2.88 8.06
C ALA A 84 -2.23 -2.01 7.22
N ILE A 85 -3.49 -1.93 7.59
CA ILE A 85 -4.45 -0.99 7.02
C ILE A 85 -5.18 -0.35 8.19
N ALA A 86 -5.06 0.97 8.29
CA ALA A 86 -5.55 1.72 9.43
C ALA A 86 -4.96 1.17 10.73
N ASP A 87 -5.80 0.69 11.64
CA ASP A 87 -5.39 0.15 12.93
C ASP A 87 -5.31 -1.39 12.95
N VAL A 88 -5.47 -2.03 11.80
CA VAL A 88 -5.45 -3.49 11.69
C VAL A 88 -4.12 -3.94 11.10
N PHE A 89 -3.51 -4.89 11.76
CA PHE A 89 -2.20 -5.42 11.40
C PHE A 89 -2.32 -6.91 11.09
N ARG A 90 -1.61 -7.36 10.09
CA ARG A 90 -1.52 -8.79 9.75
C ARG A 90 -0.08 -9.18 9.46
N GLU A 91 0.45 -10.09 10.27
CA GLU A 91 1.79 -10.62 10.15
C GLU A 91 1.78 -11.84 9.26
N ASN A 92 2.79 -11.94 8.38
CA ASN A 92 2.97 -13.06 7.45
C ASN A 92 1.66 -13.49 6.78
N PRO A 93 0.98 -12.60 6.04
CA PRO A 93 -0.30 -12.95 5.47
C PRO A 93 -0.19 -14.13 4.50
N GLU A 94 -1.14 -15.06 4.59
CA GLU A 94 -1.23 -16.16 3.65
C GLU A 94 -1.99 -15.70 2.41
N TYR A 95 -1.44 -15.99 1.26
CA TYR A 95 -2.05 -15.66 -0.03
C TYR A 95 -1.39 -16.50 -1.12
N VAL A 96 -2.01 -16.50 -2.29
CA VAL A 96 -1.44 -17.19 -3.44
C VAL A 96 -0.25 -16.40 -3.94
N HIS A 97 0.92 -17.01 -3.90
CA HIS A 97 2.15 -16.39 -4.34
C HIS A 97 2.17 -16.16 -5.85
N GLY A 98 2.82 -15.07 -6.25
CA GLY A 98 2.98 -14.71 -7.63
C GLY A 98 1.78 -13.95 -8.19
N GLY A 99 2.07 -12.99 -9.06
CA GLY A 99 1.06 -12.16 -9.65
C GLY A 99 0.66 -10.96 -8.80
N THR A 100 -0.26 -10.20 -9.32
CA THR A 100 -0.72 -8.96 -8.72
C THR A 100 -1.81 -9.24 -7.70
N ASN A 101 -1.59 -8.81 -6.47
CA ASN A 101 -2.54 -8.95 -5.38
C ASN A 101 -2.83 -7.62 -4.71
N LYS A 102 -3.98 -7.55 -4.07
CA LYS A 102 -4.45 -6.36 -3.35
C LYS A 102 -4.87 -6.75 -1.94
N ALA A 103 -4.35 -6.03 -0.95
CA ALA A 103 -4.78 -6.16 0.44
C ALA A 103 -5.87 -5.15 0.72
N ILE A 104 -6.96 -5.61 1.28
CA ILE A 104 -8.10 -4.79 1.70
C ILE A 104 -8.49 -5.13 3.13
N LEU A 105 -9.14 -4.19 3.78
CA LEU A 105 -9.68 -4.37 5.13
C LEU A 105 -11.19 -4.58 5.02
N MET A 106 -11.68 -5.68 5.59
CA MET A 106 -13.09 -5.99 5.62
C MET A 106 -13.42 -6.71 6.91
N ASN A 107 -14.42 -6.19 7.67
CA ASN A 107 -14.82 -6.76 8.95
C ASN A 107 -13.65 -6.92 9.93
N ASN A 108 -12.79 -5.91 10.04
CA ASN A 108 -11.60 -5.89 10.89
C ASN A 108 -10.55 -6.94 10.56
N GLU A 109 -10.58 -7.48 9.35
CA GLU A 109 -9.58 -8.42 8.88
C GLU A 109 -8.99 -7.95 7.55
N ILE A 110 -7.70 -8.20 7.37
CA ILE A 110 -7.03 -7.91 6.11
C ILE A 110 -7.09 -9.16 5.23
N PHE A 111 -7.69 -9.00 4.05
CA PHE A 111 -7.74 -10.03 3.03
C PHE A 111 -6.80 -9.65 1.90
N ILE A 112 -6.06 -10.61 1.41
CA ILE A 112 -5.21 -10.43 0.23
C ILE A 112 -5.81 -11.25 -0.89
N GLU A 113 -6.22 -10.56 -1.93
CA GLU A 113 -6.92 -11.17 -3.04
C GLU A 113 -6.22 -10.87 -4.36
N GLU A 114 -6.37 -11.78 -5.30
CA GLU A 114 -5.84 -11.61 -6.63
C GLU A 114 -6.52 -10.42 -7.30
N PHE A 115 -5.72 -9.56 -7.93
CA PHE A 115 -6.24 -8.37 -8.58
C PHE A 115 -6.44 -8.66 -10.06
N LEU A 116 -7.68 -9.02 -10.42
CA LEU A 116 -8.05 -9.39 -11.77
C LEU A 116 -8.87 -8.29 -12.43
N VAL A 117 -8.69 -8.16 -13.75
CA VAL A 117 -9.56 -7.30 -14.53
C VAL A 117 -10.91 -8.01 -14.67
N ASN A 118 -11.95 -7.33 -14.25
CA ASN A 118 -13.32 -7.86 -14.32
C ASN A 118 -13.96 -7.37 -15.61
N ILE A 119 -13.97 -8.22 -16.61
CA ILE A 119 -14.56 -7.93 -17.92
C ILE A 119 -15.69 -8.87 -18.27
#